data_fca5e75f90450f9ae39bfa31f7e4b085
#
_entry.id   fca5e75f90450f9ae39bfa31f7e4b085
#
_cell.length_a   1.000
_cell.length_b   1.000
_cell.length_c   1.000
_cell.angle_alpha   90.00
_cell.angle_beta   90.00
_cell.angle_gamma   90.00
#
_symmetry.space_group_name_H-M   'P 1'
#
loop_
_entity.id
_entity.type
_entity.pdbx_description
1 polymer ?
#
loop_
_entity_poly.entity_id
_entity_poly.type
_entity_poly.pdbx_seq_one_letter_code
_entity_poly.pdbx_strand_id
1 'polypeptide(L)'
;MEDTNIIELKDLCMDFKMAVEPCDSLKERVVRGLQGRNEYRILHALQDITLNVKSGEVLGIVGSNGSGKSTLLKIIAGVLKQTKGELKVDKRKVQLLTLGTGFDRELTAKENVYLNGSLIGYSKAFLDQHYEKIVEFAELEGFMNEKIKKFSSGMSARLGFAIATAGDFKDILV
;
A
#
# COMPACT_ATOMS: atom_id res chain seq x y z
N MET A 1 -21.28 16.26 -14.49
CA MET A 1 -20.49 15.40 -13.61
C MET A 1 -20.47 16.10 -12.26
N GLU A 2 -20.99 15.50 -11.21
CA GLU A 2 -20.97 16.12 -9.90
C GLU A 2 -19.50 16.23 -9.43
N ASP A 3 -19.13 17.42 -9.04
CA ASP A 3 -17.80 17.83 -8.57
C ASP A 3 -17.59 17.30 -7.13
N THR A 4 -17.67 15.97 -6.97
CA THR A 4 -17.69 15.31 -5.67
C THR A 4 -16.27 14.90 -5.28
N ASN A 5 -15.81 15.40 -4.13
CA ASN A 5 -14.55 14.95 -3.54
C ASN A 5 -14.68 13.48 -3.10
N ILE A 6 -13.74 12.66 -3.52
CA ILE A 6 -13.63 11.24 -3.11
C ILE A 6 -12.66 11.04 -1.97
N ILE A 7 -11.72 11.98 -1.79
CA ILE A 7 -10.81 12.07 -0.65
C ILE A 7 -10.80 13.51 -0.16
N GLU A 8 -11.00 13.69 1.14
CA GLU A 8 -10.81 14.98 1.80
C GLU A 8 -9.91 14.80 3.02
N LEU A 9 -8.81 15.52 3.05
CA LEU A 9 -7.89 15.61 4.19
C LEU A 9 -7.92 17.04 4.71
N LYS A 10 -8.02 17.20 6.04
CA LYS A 10 -7.97 18.50 6.69
C LYS A 10 -7.05 18.45 7.90
N ASP A 11 -5.99 19.27 7.86
CA ASP A 11 -5.00 19.45 8.94
C ASP A 11 -4.47 18.11 9.49
N LEU A 12 -4.24 17.15 8.57
CA LEU A 12 -3.87 15.79 8.91
C LEU A 12 -2.42 15.71 9.36
N CYS A 13 -2.20 15.16 10.56
CA CYS A 13 -0.87 14.92 11.12
C CYS A 13 -0.68 13.45 11.46
N MET A 14 0.57 13.00 11.37
CA MET A 14 0.98 11.66 11.80
C MET A 14 2.30 11.70 12.55
N ASP A 15 2.25 11.30 13.81
CA ASP A 15 3.38 11.24 14.72
C ASP A 15 3.68 9.78 15.11
N PHE A 16 4.94 9.38 15.00
CA PHE A 16 5.42 8.11 15.50
C PHE A 16 6.25 8.31 16.78
N LYS A 17 5.89 7.58 17.83
CA LYS A 17 6.70 7.52 19.06
C LYS A 17 7.80 6.47 18.86
N MET A 18 9.04 6.90 18.83
CA MET A 18 10.22 6.05 18.72
C MET A 18 10.93 6.02 20.07
N ALA A 19 11.22 4.83 20.59
CA ALA A 19 12.08 4.71 21.76
C ALA A 19 13.50 5.18 21.40
N VAL A 20 14.10 6.03 22.23
CA VAL A 20 15.46 6.56 21.98
C VAL A 20 16.51 5.45 22.07
N GLU A 21 16.28 4.47 22.93
CA GLU A 21 17.09 3.26 23.03
C GLU A 21 16.19 2.02 22.98
N PRO A 22 16.40 1.11 22.02
CA PRO A 22 15.67 -0.15 22.01
C PRO A 22 16.09 -0.98 23.23
N CYS A 23 15.12 -1.43 24.03
CA CYS A 23 15.38 -2.36 25.13
C CYS A 23 15.33 -3.79 24.59
N ASP A 24 16.47 -4.47 24.53
CA ASP A 24 16.57 -5.85 24.03
C ASP A 24 16.10 -6.90 25.06
N SER A 25 15.87 -6.51 26.33
CA SER A 25 15.49 -7.40 27.43
C SER A 25 14.24 -6.92 28.17
N LEU A 26 13.35 -7.88 28.50
CA LEU A 26 12.17 -7.65 29.36
C LEU A 26 12.58 -7.10 30.74
N LYS A 27 13.72 -7.55 31.29
CA LYS A 27 14.24 -7.05 32.58
C LYS A 27 14.60 -5.58 32.52
N GLU A 28 15.26 -5.14 31.46
CA GLU A 28 15.61 -3.74 31.21
C GLU A 28 14.38 -2.84 31.07
N ARG A 29 13.35 -3.34 30.41
CA ARG A 29 12.08 -2.64 30.23
C ARG A 29 11.37 -2.38 31.57
N VAL A 30 11.36 -3.39 32.44
CA VAL A 30 10.76 -3.26 33.81
C VAL A 30 11.56 -2.30 34.68
N VAL A 31 12.89 -2.40 34.69
CA VAL A 31 13.75 -1.52 35.47
C VAL A 31 13.68 -0.07 35.03
N ARG A 32 13.66 0.20 33.71
CA ARG A 32 13.49 1.56 33.14
C ARG A 32 12.09 2.12 33.38
N GLY A 33 11.08 1.27 33.35
CA GLY A 33 9.69 1.67 33.66
C GLY A 33 9.55 2.14 35.12
N LEU A 34 10.19 1.44 36.05
CA LEU A 34 10.23 1.80 37.47
C LEU A 34 11.07 3.06 37.73
N GLN A 35 12.07 3.35 36.90
CA GLN A 35 12.95 4.52 37.02
C GLN A 35 12.43 5.77 36.28
N GLY A 36 11.28 5.69 35.59
CA GLY A 36 10.71 6.81 34.80
C GLY A 36 11.57 7.24 33.61
N ARG A 37 12.53 6.40 33.15
CA ARG A 37 13.52 6.72 32.10
C ARG A 37 13.09 6.26 30.70
N ASN A 38 11.78 6.22 30.39
CA ASN A 38 11.31 5.96 29.04
C ASN A 38 11.37 7.26 28.22
N GLU A 39 12.52 7.54 27.63
CA GLU A 39 12.64 8.65 26.69
C GLU A 39 12.14 8.22 25.31
N TYR A 40 11.13 8.93 24.81
CA TYR A 40 10.59 8.75 23.47
C TYR A 40 10.91 9.98 22.61
N ARG A 41 11.41 9.75 21.44
CA ARG A 41 11.49 10.76 20.39
C ARG A 41 10.22 10.70 19.53
N ILE A 42 9.61 11.83 19.27
CA ILE A 42 8.49 11.94 18.34
C ILE A 42 9.05 12.21 16.96
N LEU A 43 8.71 11.34 16.01
CA LEU A 43 8.96 11.55 14.59
C LEU A 43 7.66 12.09 13.97
N HIS A 44 7.68 13.35 13.55
CA HIS A 44 6.57 13.97 12.81
C HIS A 44 6.66 13.54 11.35
N ALA A 45 5.90 12.50 10.99
CA ALA A 45 5.93 11.94 9.64
C ALA A 45 5.07 12.73 8.66
N LEU A 46 3.97 13.33 9.13
CA LEU A 46 3.11 14.22 8.37
C LEU A 46 2.69 15.38 9.27
N GLN A 47 2.66 16.60 8.72
CA GLN A 47 2.28 17.82 9.44
C GLN A 47 1.31 18.63 8.58
N ASP A 48 0.14 18.89 9.12
CA ASP A 48 -0.88 19.81 8.59
C ASP A 48 -1.20 19.61 7.09
N ILE A 49 -1.38 18.35 6.68
CA ILE A 49 -1.69 18.01 5.29
C ILE A 49 -3.19 18.28 5.06
N THR A 50 -3.47 19.22 4.16
CA THR A 50 -4.82 19.50 3.67
C THR A 50 -4.86 19.28 2.16
N LEU A 51 -5.79 18.41 1.71
CA LEU A 51 -5.88 17.97 0.32
C LEU A 51 -7.28 17.48 0.00
N ASN A 52 -7.78 17.83 -1.17
CA ASN A 52 -9.02 17.29 -1.73
C ASN A 52 -8.73 16.66 -3.08
N VAL A 53 -9.30 15.48 -3.33
CA VAL A 53 -9.20 14.76 -4.61
C VAL A 53 -10.61 14.51 -5.13
N LYS A 54 -10.86 14.90 -6.37
CA LYS A 54 -12.15 14.75 -7.04
C LYS A 54 -12.26 13.41 -7.76
N SER A 55 -13.49 13.00 -8.02
CA SER A 55 -13.73 11.82 -8.86
C SER A 55 -13.13 12.00 -10.26
N GLY A 56 -12.39 10.99 -10.74
CA GLY A 56 -11.71 11.03 -12.04
C GLY A 56 -10.39 11.81 -12.08
N GLU A 57 -9.96 12.40 -10.95
CA GLU A 57 -8.69 13.11 -10.85
C GLU A 57 -7.53 12.12 -10.66
N VAL A 58 -6.41 12.38 -11.33
CA VAL A 58 -5.15 11.66 -11.12
C VAL A 58 -4.20 12.58 -10.36
N LEU A 59 -3.91 12.24 -9.10
CA LEU A 59 -3.02 13.00 -8.24
C LEU A 59 -1.67 12.30 -8.08
N GLY A 60 -0.58 12.97 -8.44
CA GLY A 60 0.79 12.52 -8.21
C GLY A 60 1.38 13.08 -6.91
N ILE A 61 1.85 12.19 -6.02
CA ILE A 61 2.55 12.57 -4.79
C ILE A 61 4.05 12.33 -4.98
N VAL A 62 4.82 13.41 -5.04
CA VAL A 62 6.28 13.38 -5.26
C VAL A 62 7.04 13.92 -4.05
N GLY A 63 8.27 13.46 -3.86
CA GLY A 63 9.13 13.89 -2.75
C GLY A 63 10.28 12.92 -2.52
N SER A 64 11.26 13.31 -1.72
CA SER A 64 12.41 12.50 -1.34
C SER A 64 12.01 11.25 -0.54
N ASN A 65 12.93 10.28 -0.41
CA ASN A 65 12.72 9.14 0.48
C ASN A 65 12.59 9.63 1.93
N GLY A 66 11.61 9.09 2.67
CA GLY A 66 11.32 9.51 4.04
C GLY A 66 10.39 10.73 4.15
N SER A 67 9.93 11.36 3.06
CA SER A 67 9.02 12.53 3.11
C SER A 67 7.57 12.22 3.50
N GLY A 68 7.25 10.99 3.90
CA GLY A 68 5.91 10.63 4.39
C GLY A 68 4.92 10.14 3.32
N LYS A 69 5.28 10.06 2.04
CA LYS A 69 4.38 9.62 0.94
C LYS A 69 3.66 8.31 1.25
N SER A 70 4.42 7.26 1.58
CA SER A 70 3.86 5.95 1.91
C SER A 70 3.04 5.95 3.21
N THR A 71 3.35 6.85 4.15
CA THR A 71 2.57 7.05 5.37
C THR A 71 1.20 7.64 5.03
N LEU A 72 1.18 8.67 4.18
CA LEU A 72 -0.06 9.29 3.72
C LEU A 72 -0.96 8.28 2.98
N LEU A 73 -0.41 7.54 2.02
CA LEU A 73 -1.15 6.51 1.28
C LEU A 73 -1.72 5.42 2.22
N LYS A 74 -0.95 4.97 3.22
CA LYS A 74 -1.42 4.00 4.22
C LYS A 74 -2.54 4.56 5.09
N ILE A 75 -2.56 5.86 5.37
CA ILE A 75 -3.64 6.51 6.12
C ILE A 75 -4.89 6.58 5.24
N ILE A 76 -4.78 7.00 3.97
CA ILE A 76 -5.89 7.03 3.01
C ILE A 76 -6.49 5.63 2.86
N ALA A 77 -5.66 4.60 2.71
CA ALA A 77 -6.08 3.21 2.62
C ALA A 77 -6.63 2.62 3.93
N GLY A 78 -6.58 3.37 5.04
CA GLY A 78 -7.07 2.92 6.35
C GLY A 78 -6.19 1.90 7.06
N VAL A 79 -4.97 1.67 6.59
CA VAL A 79 -3.97 0.79 7.22
C VAL A 79 -3.38 1.46 8.47
N LEU A 80 -3.20 2.78 8.41
CA LEU A 80 -2.78 3.59 9.56
C LEU A 80 -3.88 4.57 9.93
N LYS A 81 -3.91 4.94 11.23
CA LYS A 81 -4.79 5.99 11.74
C LYS A 81 -3.95 7.23 12.03
N GLN A 82 -4.40 8.38 11.54
CA GLN A 82 -3.76 9.67 11.79
C GLN A 82 -3.74 10.02 13.28
N THR A 83 -2.76 10.83 13.70
CA THR A 83 -2.64 11.33 15.08
C THR A 83 -3.58 12.50 15.32
N LYS A 84 -3.74 13.41 14.31
CA LYS A 84 -4.63 14.58 14.33
C LYS A 84 -5.21 14.82 12.95
N GLY A 85 -6.21 15.70 12.89
CA GLY A 85 -6.90 16.09 11.67
C GLY A 85 -7.99 15.13 11.24
N GLU A 86 -8.60 15.44 10.12
CA GLU A 86 -9.76 14.71 9.60
C GLU A 86 -9.44 14.05 8.27
N LEU A 87 -9.97 12.83 8.07
CA LEU A 87 -9.94 12.09 6.82
C LEU A 87 -11.36 11.65 6.47
N LYS A 88 -11.85 12.08 5.30
CA LYS A 88 -13.08 11.56 4.71
C LYS A 88 -12.74 10.81 3.43
N VAL A 89 -13.00 9.52 3.43
CA VAL A 89 -12.82 8.62 2.30
C VAL A 89 -13.70 7.38 2.52
N ASP A 90 -14.32 6.88 1.47
CA ASP A 90 -14.97 5.56 1.54
C ASP A 90 -13.90 4.47 1.41
N LYS A 91 -13.44 3.95 2.55
CA LYS A 91 -12.36 2.93 2.61
C LYS A 91 -12.68 1.64 1.84
N ARG A 92 -13.97 1.35 1.57
CA ARG A 92 -14.38 0.18 0.77
C ARG A 92 -14.04 0.34 -0.72
N LYS A 93 -13.75 1.57 -1.13
CA LYS A 93 -13.43 1.95 -2.50
C LYS A 93 -11.94 2.23 -2.70
N VAL A 94 -11.13 2.12 -1.65
CA VAL A 94 -9.68 2.35 -1.68
C VAL A 94 -8.95 1.03 -1.79
N GLN A 95 -8.10 0.90 -2.79
CA GLN A 95 -7.17 -0.21 -2.91
C GLN A 95 -5.73 0.28 -2.82
N LEU A 96 -5.00 -0.22 -1.83
CA LEU A 96 -3.56 0.02 -1.72
C LEU A 96 -2.83 -0.99 -2.61
N LEU A 97 -2.20 -0.50 -3.66
CA LEU A 97 -1.40 -1.32 -4.56
C LEU A 97 0.02 -1.49 -3.99
N THR A 98 0.24 -2.58 -3.29
CA THR A 98 1.60 -3.00 -2.91
C THR A 98 2.18 -3.84 -4.04
N LEU A 99 2.70 -3.17 -5.08
CA LEU A 99 3.20 -3.83 -6.28
C LEU A 99 4.26 -4.88 -5.96
N GLY A 100 4.00 -6.15 -6.37
CA GLY A 100 4.93 -7.26 -6.20
C GLY A 100 5.08 -7.82 -4.79
N THR A 101 4.33 -7.31 -3.81
CA THR A 101 4.25 -7.94 -2.48
C THR A 101 3.30 -9.15 -2.54
N GLY A 102 3.73 -10.27 -1.96
CA GLY A 102 2.93 -11.50 -1.95
C GLY A 102 3.24 -12.48 -3.08
N PHE A 103 4.20 -12.18 -3.96
CA PHE A 103 4.69 -13.16 -4.91
C PHE A 103 5.55 -14.21 -4.21
N ASP A 104 5.23 -15.49 -4.46
CA ASP A 104 6.13 -16.60 -4.13
C ASP A 104 7.17 -16.75 -5.24
N ARG A 105 8.43 -16.58 -4.89
CA ARG A 105 9.55 -16.62 -5.85
C ARG A 105 9.80 -18.01 -6.44
N GLU A 106 9.35 -19.07 -5.79
CA GLU A 106 9.51 -20.44 -6.25
C GLU A 106 8.38 -20.88 -7.20
N LEU A 107 7.28 -20.19 -7.21
CA LEU A 107 6.18 -20.40 -8.14
C LEU A 107 6.43 -19.70 -9.47
N THR A 108 5.78 -20.18 -10.53
CA THR A 108 5.75 -19.57 -11.85
C THR A 108 4.96 -18.24 -11.81
N ALA A 109 5.14 -17.39 -12.83
CA ALA A 109 4.35 -16.19 -12.98
C ALA A 109 2.85 -16.50 -13.09
N LYS A 110 2.48 -17.56 -13.83
CA LYS A 110 1.10 -18.03 -13.92
C LYS A 110 0.52 -18.40 -12.56
N GLU A 111 1.21 -19.20 -11.76
CA GLU A 111 0.76 -19.58 -10.42
C GLU A 111 0.63 -18.36 -9.50
N ASN A 112 1.54 -17.39 -9.64
CA ASN A 112 1.48 -16.13 -8.89
C ASN A 112 0.30 -15.23 -9.29
N VAL A 113 -0.18 -15.27 -10.54
CA VAL A 113 -1.42 -14.58 -10.93
C VAL A 113 -2.58 -15.07 -10.07
N TYR A 114 -2.73 -16.39 -9.91
CA TYR A 114 -3.80 -16.96 -9.10
C TYR A 114 -3.60 -16.73 -7.61
N LEU A 115 -2.37 -16.91 -7.12
CA LEU A 115 -2.05 -16.66 -5.71
C LEU A 115 -2.32 -15.21 -5.33
N ASN A 116 -1.73 -14.27 -6.06
CA ASN A 116 -1.82 -12.85 -5.76
C ASN A 116 -3.23 -12.30 -6.00
N GLY A 117 -3.88 -12.72 -7.10
CA GLY A 117 -5.28 -12.37 -7.37
C GLY A 117 -6.23 -12.83 -6.26
N SER A 118 -6.01 -14.03 -5.72
CA SER A 118 -6.79 -14.54 -4.58
C SER A 118 -6.54 -13.73 -3.29
N LEU A 119 -5.32 -13.28 -3.04
CA LEU A 119 -4.98 -12.40 -1.91
C LEU A 119 -5.68 -11.04 -2.02
N ILE A 120 -5.86 -10.53 -3.24
CA ILE A 120 -6.62 -9.30 -3.54
C ILE A 120 -8.14 -9.52 -3.37
N GLY A 121 -8.60 -10.78 -3.42
CA GLY A 121 -10.01 -11.14 -3.24
C GLY A 121 -10.71 -11.57 -4.54
N TYR A 122 -9.98 -11.78 -5.63
CA TYR A 122 -10.56 -12.30 -6.87
C TYR A 122 -10.88 -13.79 -6.77
N SER A 123 -12.02 -14.19 -7.31
CA SER A 123 -12.34 -15.61 -7.45
C SER A 123 -11.52 -16.27 -8.56
N LYS A 124 -11.35 -17.61 -8.47
CA LYS A 124 -10.68 -18.35 -9.55
C LYS A 124 -11.37 -18.15 -10.90
N ALA A 125 -12.69 -18.17 -10.94
CA ALA A 125 -13.46 -17.94 -12.18
C ALA A 125 -13.19 -16.56 -12.80
N PHE A 126 -13.08 -15.51 -11.97
CA PHE A 126 -12.69 -14.18 -12.42
C PHE A 126 -11.29 -14.18 -13.02
N LEU A 127 -10.33 -14.80 -12.36
CA LEU A 127 -8.94 -14.88 -12.83
C LEU A 127 -8.83 -15.69 -14.12
N ASP A 128 -9.56 -16.80 -14.25
CA ASP A 128 -9.62 -17.59 -15.49
C ASP A 128 -10.14 -16.74 -16.67
N GLN A 129 -11.15 -15.92 -16.43
CA GLN A 129 -11.74 -15.04 -17.46
C GLN A 129 -10.82 -13.88 -17.85
N HIS A 130 -10.01 -13.36 -16.94
CA HIS A 130 -9.18 -12.17 -17.17
C HIS A 130 -7.70 -12.49 -17.39
N TYR A 131 -7.32 -13.77 -17.33
CA TYR A 131 -5.92 -14.20 -17.38
C TYR A 131 -5.17 -13.64 -18.60
N GLU A 132 -5.70 -13.83 -19.79
CA GLU A 132 -5.07 -13.37 -21.03
C GLU A 132 -4.88 -11.84 -21.05
N LYS A 133 -5.86 -11.09 -20.55
CA LYS A 133 -5.76 -9.62 -20.45
C LYS A 133 -4.69 -9.19 -19.44
N ILE A 134 -4.55 -9.91 -18.32
CA ILE A 134 -3.50 -9.66 -17.32
C ILE A 134 -2.13 -9.88 -17.96
N VAL A 135 -1.97 -10.98 -18.71
CA VAL A 135 -0.69 -11.34 -19.35
C VAL A 135 -0.32 -10.33 -20.43
N GLU A 136 -1.27 -9.97 -21.30
CA GLU A 136 -1.11 -8.96 -22.36
C GLU A 136 -0.74 -7.60 -21.77
N PHE A 137 -1.49 -7.15 -20.76
CA PHE A 137 -1.21 -5.87 -20.09
C PHE A 137 0.17 -5.83 -19.43
N ALA A 138 0.63 -6.96 -18.86
CA ALA A 138 1.95 -7.07 -18.26
C ALA A 138 3.08 -7.20 -19.31
N GLU A 139 2.75 -7.49 -20.59
CA GLU A 139 3.73 -7.81 -21.67
C GLU A 139 4.65 -8.95 -21.29
N LEU A 140 4.10 -10.07 -20.77
CA LEU A 140 4.85 -11.19 -20.22
C LEU A 140 4.48 -12.56 -20.83
N GLU A 141 3.89 -12.60 -22.04
CA GLU A 141 3.36 -13.81 -22.69
C GLU A 141 4.41 -14.95 -22.73
N GLY A 142 5.64 -14.61 -23.03
CA GLY A 142 6.74 -15.60 -23.14
C GLY A 142 7.31 -16.05 -21.79
N PHE A 143 6.91 -15.44 -20.69
CA PHE A 143 7.53 -15.63 -19.37
C PHE A 143 6.59 -16.25 -18.32
N MET A 144 5.35 -16.52 -18.64
CA MET A 144 4.35 -16.95 -17.66
C MET A 144 4.64 -18.32 -17.03
N ASN A 145 5.41 -19.18 -17.70
CA ASN A 145 5.86 -20.49 -17.17
C ASN A 145 7.19 -20.40 -16.39
N GLU A 146 7.84 -19.23 -16.38
CA GLU A 146 9.07 -19.02 -15.64
C GLU A 146 8.77 -18.67 -14.16
N LYS A 147 9.68 -19.10 -13.27
CA LYS A 147 9.61 -18.76 -11.85
C LYS A 147 9.88 -17.27 -11.61
N ILE A 148 9.14 -16.63 -10.71
CA ILE A 148 9.32 -15.21 -10.37
C ILE A 148 10.75 -14.87 -9.92
N LYS A 149 11.50 -15.81 -9.36
CA LYS A 149 12.90 -15.57 -9.00
C LYS A 149 13.81 -15.20 -10.19
N LYS A 150 13.38 -15.50 -11.42
CA LYS A 150 14.10 -15.12 -12.64
C LYS A 150 13.68 -13.75 -13.19
N PHE A 151 12.63 -13.15 -12.63
CA PHE A 151 12.10 -11.87 -13.07
C PHE A 151 12.98 -10.71 -12.61
N SER A 152 13.09 -9.70 -13.45
CA SER A 152 13.57 -8.39 -13.01
C SER A 152 12.52 -7.72 -12.08
N SER A 153 12.97 -6.71 -11.33
CA SER A 153 12.04 -5.91 -10.50
C SER A 153 10.94 -5.27 -11.34
N GLY A 154 11.27 -4.82 -12.56
CA GLY A 154 10.30 -4.25 -13.49
C GLY A 154 9.27 -5.26 -13.98
N MET A 155 9.68 -6.50 -14.32
CA MET A 155 8.75 -7.57 -14.71
C MET A 155 7.80 -7.91 -13.56
N SER A 156 8.33 -8.05 -12.34
CA SER A 156 7.50 -8.32 -11.15
C SER A 156 6.53 -7.18 -10.86
N ALA A 157 6.98 -5.92 -10.98
CA ALA A 157 6.11 -4.77 -10.78
C ALA A 157 4.99 -4.69 -11.82
N ARG A 158 5.29 -4.91 -13.11
CA ARG A 158 4.27 -4.93 -14.19
C ARG A 158 3.24 -6.02 -13.96
N LEU A 159 3.69 -7.25 -13.63
CA LEU A 159 2.76 -8.34 -13.34
C LEU A 159 1.87 -8.02 -12.14
N GLY A 160 2.45 -7.49 -11.05
CA GLY A 160 1.70 -7.10 -9.86
C GLY A 160 0.67 -6.02 -10.15
N PHE A 161 1.03 -5.01 -10.96
CA PHE A 161 0.12 -3.95 -11.38
C PHE A 161 -1.01 -4.50 -12.27
N ALA A 162 -0.69 -5.36 -13.25
CA ALA A 162 -1.67 -5.98 -14.14
C ALA A 162 -2.71 -6.80 -13.36
N ILE A 163 -2.27 -7.59 -12.36
CA ILE A 163 -3.17 -8.36 -11.50
C ILE A 163 -4.05 -7.41 -10.68
N ALA A 164 -3.43 -6.41 -10.06
CA ALA A 164 -4.14 -5.49 -9.20
C ALA A 164 -5.19 -4.65 -9.94
N THR A 165 -4.98 -4.36 -11.23
CA THR A 165 -5.89 -3.57 -12.07
C THR A 165 -6.81 -4.40 -12.94
N ALA A 166 -6.82 -5.72 -12.80
CA ALA A 166 -7.65 -6.61 -13.64
C ALA A 166 -9.16 -6.49 -13.35
N GLY A 167 -9.54 -6.03 -12.17
CA GLY A 167 -10.94 -5.85 -11.78
C GLY A 167 -11.47 -4.45 -12.07
N ASP A 168 -12.80 -4.33 -12.02
CA ASP A 168 -13.49 -3.04 -12.06
C ASP A 168 -13.26 -2.30 -10.73
N PHE A 169 -12.11 -1.63 -10.60
CA PHE A 169 -11.85 -0.76 -9.46
C PHE A 169 -12.61 0.53 -9.64
N LYS A 170 -13.56 0.73 -8.76
CA LYS A 170 -14.52 1.79 -8.98
C LYS A 170 -13.96 3.18 -8.70
N ASP A 171 -12.96 3.39 -7.80
CA ASP A 171 -12.73 4.77 -7.41
C ASP A 171 -11.30 5.20 -7.01
N ILE A 172 -10.50 4.46 -6.26
CA ILE A 172 -9.23 4.97 -5.71
C ILE A 172 -8.14 3.91 -5.72
N LEU A 173 -7.08 4.17 -6.49
CA LEU A 173 -5.83 3.39 -6.48
C LEU A 173 -4.73 4.21 -5.79
N VAL A 174 -4.05 3.62 -4.83
CA VAL A 174 -2.96 4.25 -4.06
C VAL A 174 -1.74 3.36 -3.99
#